data_5bbaa77623c511d5e261aa926a172bf5
#
_entry.id   5bbaa77623c511d5e261aa926a172bf5
#
_cell.length_a   1.000
_cell.length_b   1.000
_cell.length_c   1.000
_cell.angle_alpha   90.00
_cell.angle_beta   90.00
_cell.angle_gamma   90.00
#
_symmetry.space_group_name_H-M   'P 1'
#
loop_
_entity.id
_entity.type
_entity.pdbx_description
1 polymer ?
#
loop_
_entity_poly.entity_id
_entity_poly.type
_entity_poly.pdbx_seq_one_letter_code
_entity_poly.pdbx_strand_id
1 'polypeptide(L)'
;MITLDRNKTVALTGHRPKEMLSHCQTDIGLDQNRSDTAKQILNFYRQGYNTFLSDMTQGFGLLAAEIVLSLRGQCPDIRLIPVILFHGHERRYNKNDRRRYADILVQTNQTIVLAACFSKDCFLNRNRYMLDIASHLIVYWTGKQNGETYYIVCEALNREIPIHNIYLIHNI
;
A
#
# COMPACT_ATOMS: atom_id res chain seq x y z
N MET A 1 16.82 -12.27 9.62
CA MET A 1 15.97 -12.29 8.39
C MET A 1 14.52 -12.40 8.85
N ILE A 2 13.65 -11.48 8.39
CA ILE A 2 12.25 -11.49 8.79
C ILE A 2 11.55 -12.56 7.95
N THR A 3 11.11 -13.62 8.56
CA THR A 3 10.27 -14.60 7.87
C THR A 3 8.82 -14.15 7.96
N LEU A 4 8.25 -13.75 6.82
CA LEU A 4 6.83 -13.41 6.71
C LEU A 4 6.07 -14.60 6.14
N ASP A 5 4.92 -14.90 6.74
CA ASP A 5 4.01 -15.91 6.22
C ASP A 5 3.22 -15.31 5.05
N ARG A 6 3.54 -15.74 3.83
CA ARG A 6 2.87 -15.28 2.61
C ARG A 6 1.36 -15.47 2.67
N ASN A 7 0.89 -16.55 3.29
CA ASN A 7 -0.53 -16.88 3.41
C ASN A 7 -1.30 -15.99 4.39
N LYS A 8 -0.58 -15.13 5.12
CA LYS A 8 -1.14 -14.13 6.06
C LYS A 8 -0.77 -12.70 5.68
N THR A 9 -0.21 -12.51 4.50
CA THR A 9 0.34 -11.22 4.05
C THR A 9 -0.39 -10.69 2.82
N VAL A 10 -0.76 -9.41 2.87
CA VAL A 10 -1.43 -8.65 1.81
C VAL A 10 -0.58 -7.43 1.44
N ALA A 11 -0.37 -7.18 0.15
CA ALA A 11 0.29 -5.98 -0.35
C ALA A 11 -0.69 -4.84 -0.58
N LEU A 12 -0.28 -3.60 -0.25
CA LEU A 12 -1.05 -2.36 -0.41
C LEU A 12 -0.27 -1.39 -1.29
N THR A 13 -0.84 -0.96 -2.40
CA THR A 13 -0.25 0.03 -3.31
C THR A 13 -1.32 0.76 -4.11
N GLY A 14 -0.98 1.84 -4.78
CA GLY A 14 -1.94 2.54 -5.63
C GLY A 14 -1.43 3.86 -6.16
N HIS A 15 -2.34 4.57 -6.80
CA HIS A 15 -2.06 5.85 -7.44
C HIS A 15 -1.55 6.92 -6.47
N ARG A 16 -0.76 7.83 -7.01
CA ARG A 16 -0.29 9.04 -6.35
C ARG A 16 -1.43 10.06 -6.21
N PRO A 17 -1.26 11.13 -5.37
CA PRO A 17 -2.35 12.07 -5.07
C PRO A 17 -3.00 12.69 -6.31
N LYS A 18 -2.21 13.01 -7.34
CA LYS A 18 -2.72 13.63 -8.57
C LYS A 18 -3.78 12.76 -9.26
N GLU A 19 -3.53 11.48 -9.38
CA GLU A 19 -4.46 10.53 -9.99
C GLU A 19 -5.66 10.25 -9.08
N MET A 20 -5.44 10.21 -7.77
CA MET A 20 -6.54 10.03 -6.80
C MET A 20 -7.47 11.23 -6.78
N LEU A 21 -6.95 12.46 -6.75
CA LEU A 21 -7.73 13.69 -6.69
C LEU A 21 -8.48 13.98 -7.98
N SER A 22 -7.99 13.56 -9.14
CA SER A 22 -8.71 13.72 -10.41
C SER A 22 -10.02 12.93 -10.45
N HIS A 23 -10.16 11.90 -9.64
CA HIS A 23 -11.34 11.05 -9.52
C HIS A 23 -12.13 11.26 -8.22
N CYS A 24 -11.49 11.86 -7.21
CA CYS A 24 -12.11 12.22 -5.91
C CYS A 24 -12.16 13.74 -5.80
N GLN A 25 -13.06 14.40 -6.54
CA GLN A 25 -13.17 15.86 -6.58
C GLN A 25 -13.72 16.48 -5.28
N THR A 26 -14.00 15.67 -4.27
CA THR A 26 -14.57 16.11 -2.99
C THR A 26 -13.92 15.39 -1.82
N ASP A 27 -13.94 16.01 -0.63
CA ASP A 27 -13.56 15.37 0.64
C ASP A 27 -14.34 14.07 0.87
N ILE A 28 -15.60 14.02 0.41
CA ILE A 28 -16.48 12.85 0.46
C ILE A 28 -15.86 11.65 -0.30
N GLY A 29 -15.23 11.88 -1.45
CA GLY A 29 -14.59 10.80 -2.22
C GLY A 29 -13.35 10.21 -1.51
N LEU A 30 -12.58 11.05 -0.81
CA LEU A 30 -11.46 10.58 0.00
C LEU A 30 -11.93 9.79 1.22
N ASP A 31 -12.97 10.25 1.90
CA ASP A 31 -13.57 9.55 3.04
C ASP A 31 -14.17 8.21 2.62
N GLN A 32 -14.78 8.14 1.44
CA GLN A 32 -15.30 6.91 0.88
C GLN A 32 -14.16 5.91 0.59
N ASN A 33 -13.07 6.34 -0.03
CA ASN A 33 -11.90 5.51 -0.27
C ASN A 33 -11.28 5.00 1.05
N ARG A 34 -11.23 5.84 2.08
CA ARG A 34 -10.81 5.42 3.42
C ARG A 34 -11.71 4.33 3.98
N SER A 35 -13.03 4.52 3.91
CA SER A 35 -14.03 3.57 4.39
C SER A 35 -13.91 2.22 3.67
N ASP A 36 -13.79 2.23 2.35
CA ASP A 36 -13.72 1.00 1.56
C ASP A 36 -12.41 0.26 1.75
N THR A 37 -11.31 0.99 1.86
CA THR A 37 -10.00 0.41 2.19
C THR A 37 -10.03 -0.23 3.57
N ALA A 38 -10.61 0.43 4.57
CA ALA A 38 -10.76 -0.12 5.92
C ALA A 38 -11.62 -1.39 5.93
N LYS A 39 -12.76 -1.39 5.22
CA LYS A 39 -13.63 -2.56 5.08
C LYS A 39 -12.88 -3.73 4.45
N GLN A 40 -12.11 -3.48 3.39
CA GLN A 40 -11.35 -4.52 2.71
C GLN A 40 -10.25 -5.10 3.60
N ILE A 41 -9.51 -4.26 4.35
CA ILE A 41 -8.50 -4.70 5.31
C ILE A 41 -9.14 -5.54 6.42
N LEU A 42 -10.26 -5.09 6.99
CA LEU A 42 -11.02 -5.84 8.00
C LEU A 42 -11.54 -7.18 7.48
N ASN A 43 -11.98 -7.24 6.22
CA ASN A 43 -12.40 -8.48 5.59
C ASN A 43 -11.24 -9.49 5.50
N PHE A 44 -10.06 -9.05 5.09
CA PHE A 44 -8.86 -9.88 5.11
C PHE A 44 -8.47 -10.32 6.52
N TYR A 45 -8.53 -9.40 7.48
CA TYR A 45 -8.21 -9.72 8.87
C TYR A 45 -9.12 -10.83 9.43
N ARG A 46 -10.44 -10.77 9.14
CA ARG A 46 -11.39 -11.83 9.52
C ARG A 46 -11.13 -13.17 8.86
N GLN A 47 -10.44 -13.18 7.72
CA GLN A 47 -10.00 -14.38 7.01
C GLN A 47 -8.64 -14.91 7.51
N GLY A 48 -8.03 -14.27 8.53
CA GLY A 48 -6.76 -14.67 9.13
C GLY A 48 -5.52 -13.97 8.59
N TYR A 49 -5.68 -12.98 7.72
CA TYR A 49 -4.57 -12.15 7.26
C TYR A 49 -4.28 -11.05 8.28
N ASN A 50 -3.09 -11.02 8.82
CA ASN A 50 -2.73 -10.04 9.85
C ASN A 50 -1.52 -9.17 9.50
N THR A 51 -0.90 -9.39 8.35
CA THR A 51 0.29 -8.65 7.91
C THR A 51 -0.01 -7.88 6.63
N PHE A 52 0.19 -6.57 6.67
CA PHE A 52 -0.07 -5.68 5.55
C PHE A 52 1.20 -4.92 5.18
N LEU A 53 1.63 -5.07 3.92
CA LEU A 53 2.80 -4.38 3.38
C LEU A 53 2.34 -3.09 2.71
N SER A 54 2.95 -1.96 3.05
CA SER A 54 2.72 -0.71 2.32
C SER A 54 3.97 -0.29 1.56
N ASP A 55 3.79 0.12 0.32
CA ASP A 55 4.84 0.72 -0.50
C ASP A 55 5.25 2.12 -0.04
N MET A 56 4.52 2.70 0.92
CA MET A 56 4.74 4.03 1.50
C MET A 56 4.78 5.17 0.47
N THR A 57 4.24 4.94 -0.72
CA THR A 57 4.16 5.96 -1.77
C THR A 57 3.12 7.02 -1.40
N GLN A 58 3.38 8.28 -1.77
CA GLN A 58 2.39 9.36 -1.64
C GLN A 58 1.06 8.94 -2.29
N GLY A 59 -0.05 9.35 -1.70
CA GLY A 59 -1.38 8.97 -2.13
C GLY A 59 -1.85 7.70 -1.44
N PHE A 60 -2.22 6.67 -2.18
CA PHE A 60 -2.84 5.48 -1.62
C PHE A 60 -1.92 4.69 -0.67
N GLY A 61 -0.62 4.63 -0.94
CA GLY A 61 0.33 3.91 -0.07
C GLY A 61 0.34 4.44 1.38
N LEU A 62 0.46 5.77 1.55
CA LEU A 62 0.37 6.40 2.87
C LEU A 62 -1.03 6.27 3.48
N LEU A 63 -2.09 6.47 2.68
CA LEU A 63 -3.47 6.35 3.12
C LEU A 63 -3.75 4.95 3.70
N ALA A 64 -3.41 3.91 2.97
CA ALA A 64 -3.62 2.53 3.37
C ALA A 64 -2.81 2.16 4.63
N ALA A 65 -1.56 2.65 4.73
CA ALA A 65 -0.74 2.46 5.91
C ALA A 65 -1.37 3.07 7.17
N GLU A 66 -1.86 4.31 7.08
CA GLU A 66 -2.58 4.98 8.19
C GLU A 66 -3.83 4.21 8.61
N ILE A 67 -4.56 3.66 7.64
CA ILE A 67 -5.76 2.86 7.92
C ILE A 67 -5.40 1.58 8.68
N VAL A 68 -4.38 0.84 8.27
CA VAL A 68 -3.92 -0.36 9.00
C VAL A 68 -3.58 0.00 10.45
N LEU A 69 -2.86 1.11 10.67
CA LEU A 69 -2.51 1.57 12.02
C LEU A 69 -3.75 1.94 12.85
N SER A 70 -4.74 2.59 12.24
CA SER A 70 -6.00 2.98 12.92
C SER A 70 -6.84 1.78 13.36
N LEU A 71 -6.69 0.63 12.72
CA LEU A 71 -7.43 -0.59 13.05
C LEU A 71 -6.85 -1.39 14.22
N ARG A 72 -5.69 -1.02 14.76
CA ARG A 72 -5.05 -1.75 15.87
C ARG A 72 -5.92 -1.89 17.12
N GLY A 73 -6.78 -0.93 17.39
CA GLY A 73 -7.72 -1.00 18.51
C GLY A 73 -8.77 -2.13 18.38
N GLN A 74 -9.10 -2.51 17.14
CA GLN A 74 -10.07 -3.58 16.83
C GLN A 74 -9.38 -4.90 16.43
N CYS A 75 -8.13 -4.82 15.98
CA CYS A 75 -7.35 -5.92 15.42
C CYS A 75 -6.00 -5.97 16.13
N PRO A 76 -5.89 -6.59 17.34
CA PRO A 76 -4.72 -6.47 18.20
C PRO A 76 -3.42 -7.01 17.59
N ASP A 77 -3.49 -8.01 16.72
CA ASP A 77 -2.34 -8.65 16.06
C ASP A 77 -2.10 -8.16 14.61
N ILE A 78 -2.84 -7.13 14.18
CA ILE A 78 -2.62 -6.53 12.85
C ILE A 78 -1.25 -5.84 12.80
N ARG A 79 -0.51 -6.11 11.75
CA ARG A 79 0.83 -5.58 11.54
C ARG A 79 0.91 -4.80 10.24
N LEU A 80 1.41 -3.58 10.31
CA LEU A 80 1.88 -2.83 9.16
C LEU A 80 3.37 -3.00 9.01
N ILE A 81 3.83 -3.34 7.81
CA ILE A 81 5.25 -3.40 7.45
C ILE A 81 5.49 -2.46 6.26
N PRO A 82 6.09 -1.30 6.49
CA PRO A 82 6.57 -0.44 5.41
C PRO A 82 7.65 -1.13 4.58
N VAL A 83 7.51 -1.10 3.26
CA VAL A 83 8.51 -1.56 2.30
C VAL A 83 9.03 -0.34 1.55
N ILE A 84 10.16 0.18 1.98
CA ILE A 84 10.74 1.42 1.45
C ILE A 84 11.89 1.13 0.47
N LEU A 85 12.06 2.01 -0.49
CA LEU A 85 13.09 1.87 -1.52
C LEU A 85 14.49 1.97 -0.92
N PHE A 86 14.76 3.07 -0.23
CA PHE A 86 16.00 3.39 0.48
C PHE A 86 15.73 4.52 1.47
N HIS A 87 16.60 4.71 2.45
CA HIS A 87 16.47 5.80 3.41
C HIS A 87 16.60 7.17 2.72
N GLY A 88 15.64 8.05 2.95
CA GLY A 88 15.61 9.41 2.41
C GLY A 88 14.89 9.55 1.06
N HIS A 89 14.27 8.47 0.53
CA HIS A 89 13.48 8.61 -0.70
C HIS A 89 12.28 9.53 -0.54
N GLU A 90 11.75 9.66 0.67
CA GLU A 90 10.64 10.54 1.07
C GLU A 90 11.00 12.04 1.01
N ARG A 91 12.29 12.39 0.87
CA ARG A 91 12.72 13.80 0.73
C ARG A 91 12.07 14.53 -0.44
N ARG A 92 11.63 13.78 -1.46
CA ARG A 92 10.90 14.30 -2.63
C ARG A 92 9.41 14.55 -2.35
N TYR A 93 8.90 14.10 -1.20
CA TYR A 93 7.50 14.31 -0.83
C TYR A 93 7.29 15.75 -0.36
N ASN A 94 6.05 16.25 -0.48
CA ASN A 94 5.67 17.52 0.14
C ASN A 94 5.79 17.44 1.67
N LYS A 95 5.79 18.59 2.35
CA LYS A 95 6.00 18.69 3.80
C LYS A 95 4.98 17.86 4.60
N ASN A 96 3.71 17.88 4.19
CA ASN A 96 2.65 17.13 4.88
C ASN A 96 2.85 15.62 4.75
N ASP A 97 3.12 15.12 3.55
CA ASP A 97 3.32 13.69 3.32
C ASP A 97 4.63 13.17 3.95
N ARG A 98 5.68 14.00 4.03
CA ARG A 98 6.89 13.65 4.81
C ARG A 98 6.58 13.47 6.29
N ARG A 99 5.72 14.33 6.85
CA ARG A 99 5.29 14.18 8.25
C ARG A 99 4.49 12.89 8.43
N ARG A 100 3.49 12.64 7.60
CA ARG A 100 2.69 11.40 7.63
C ARG A 100 3.58 10.16 7.53
N TYR A 101 4.53 10.17 6.61
CA TYR A 101 5.51 9.10 6.42
C TYR A 101 6.31 8.85 7.72
N ALA A 102 6.86 9.89 8.34
CA ALA A 102 7.59 9.78 9.59
C ALA A 102 6.71 9.27 10.74
N ASP A 103 5.48 9.80 10.87
CA ASP A 103 4.51 9.39 11.89
C ASP A 103 4.11 7.90 11.74
N ILE A 104 4.02 7.39 10.52
CA ILE A 104 3.78 5.97 10.24
C ILE A 104 4.98 5.14 10.70
N LEU A 105 6.20 5.52 10.32
CA LEU A 105 7.41 4.76 10.67
C LEU A 105 7.62 4.64 12.18
N VAL A 106 7.37 5.71 12.93
CA VAL A 106 7.48 5.70 14.41
C VAL A 106 6.52 4.70 15.05
N GLN A 107 5.36 4.46 14.43
CA GLN A 107 4.35 3.53 14.92
C GLN A 107 4.56 2.07 14.48
N THR A 108 5.55 1.80 13.63
CA THR A 108 5.84 0.45 13.15
C THR A 108 7.05 -0.15 13.85
N ASN A 109 6.93 -1.42 14.26
CA ASN A 109 8.05 -2.14 14.90
C ASN A 109 9.06 -2.67 13.89
N GLN A 110 8.74 -2.60 12.59
CA GLN A 110 9.48 -3.27 11.53
C GLN A 110 9.33 -2.53 10.21
N THR A 111 10.43 -2.27 9.52
CA THR A 111 10.47 -1.67 8.20
C THR A 111 11.45 -2.44 7.33
N ILE A 112 11.06 -2.72 6.10
CA ILE A 112 11.92 -3.35 5.10
C ILE A 112 12.52 -2.25 4.23
N VAL A 113 13.85 -2.18 4.17
CA VAL A 113 14.61 -1.27 3.32
C VAL A 113 15.29 -2.07 2.25
N LEU A 114 14.96 -1.83 0.98
CA LEU A 114 15.39 -2.70 -0.13
C LEU A 114 16.78 -2.39 -0.68
N ALA A 115 17.23 -1.13 -0.59
CA ALA A 115 18.50 -0.70 -1.13
C ALA A 115 19.17 0.37 -0.25
N ALA A 116 20.48 0.51 -0.40
CA ALA A 116 21.21 1.58 0.29
C ALA A 116 20.98 2.95 -0.36
N CYS A 117 20.73 3.00 -1.68
CA CYS A 117 20.54 4.24 -2.43
C CYS A 117 19.63 4.00 -3.66
N PHE A 118 19.33 5.09 -4.36
CA PHE A 118 18.54 5.04 -5.59
C PHE A 118 19.22 4.20 -6.68
N SER A 119 18.42 3.37 -7.34
CA SER A 119 18.75 2.70 -8.59
C SER A 119 17.60 2.88 -9.58
N LYS A 120 17.90 2.73 -10.87
CA LYS A 120 16.89 2.88 -11.94
C LYS A 120 15.71 1.92 -11.77
N ASP A 121 15.96 0.72 -11.24
CA ASP A 121 14.96 -0.35 -11.11
C ASP A 121 14.38 -0.46 -9.69
N CYS A 122 14.67 0.49 -8.79
CA CYS A 122 14.28 0.38 -7.38
C CYS A 122 12.76 0.21 -7.19
N PHE A 123 11.93 0.90 -7.98
CA PHE A 123 10.47 0.77 -7.93
C PHE A 123 10.00 -0.61 -8.38
N LEU A 124 10.55 -1.11 -9.47
CA LEU A 124 10.25 -2.45 -9.99
C LEU A 124 10.65 -3.53 -8.99
N ASN A 125 11.82 -3.41 -8.39
CA ASN A 125 12.33 -4.33 -7.38
C ASN A 125 11.44 -4.33 -6.13
N ARG A 126 10.95 -3.16 -5.67
CA ARG A 126 10.00 -3.08 -4.57
C ARG A 126 8.70 -3.80 -4.91
N ASN A 127 8.12 -3.54 -6.08
CA ASN A 127 6.89 -4.17 -6.51
C ASN A 127 7.02 -5.70 -6.55
N ARG A 128 8.09 -6.21 -7.14
CA ARG A 128 8.38 -7.66 -7.16
C ARG A 128 8.53 -8.23 -5.77
N TYR A 129 9.32 -7.59 -4.92
CA TYR A 129 9.51 -8.02 -3.55
C TYR A 129 8.19 -8.11 -2.78
N MET A 130 7.32 -7.09 -2.88
CA MET A 130 6.02 -7.11 -2.22
C MET A 130 5.14 -8.27 -2.69
N LEU A 131 5.14 -8.57 -4.00
CA LEU A 131 4.38 -9.68 -4.56
C LEU A 131 5.01 -11.06 -4.27
N ASP A 132 6.32 -11.14 -4.01
CA ASP A 132 6.98 -12.38 -3.59
C ASP A 132 6.52 -12.83 -2.21
N ILE A 133 6.24 -11.90 -1.31
CA ILE A 133 5.92 -12.15 0.09
C ILE A 133 4.46 -11.91 0.47
N ALA A 134 3.61 -11.51 -0.48
CA ALA A 134 2.16 -11.37 -0.31
C ALA A 134 1.39 -12.36 -1.18
N SER A 135 0.23 -12.80 -0.70
CA SER A 135 -0.67 -13.67 -1.48
C SER A 135 -1.83 -12.92 -2.13
N HIS A 136 -2.06 -11.66 -1.74
CA HIS A 136 -3.11 -10.80 -2.28
C HIS A 136 -2.59 -9.37 -2.46
N LEU A 137 -3.20 -8.64 -3.40
CA LEU A 137 -2.93 -7.23 -3.66
C LEU A 137 -4.20 -6.41 -3.49
N ILE A 138 -4.19 -5.46 -2.56
CA ILE A 138 -5.18 -4.37 -2.50
C ILE A 138 -4.57 -3.17 -3.22
N VAL A 139 -5.27 -2.65 -4.21
CA VAL A 139 -4.77 -1.55 -5.05
C VAL A 139 -5.83 -0.47 -5.25
N TYR A 140 -5.40 0.78 -5.34
CA TYR A 140 -6.21 1.85 -5.91
C TYR A 140 -5.70 2.17 -7.32
N TRP A 141 -6.41 1.70 -8.35
CA TRP A 141 -6.02 1.84 -9.75
C TRP A 141 -7.21 2.20 -10.64
N THR A 142 -7.10 3.32 -11.35
CA THR A 142 -8.16 3.89 -12.21
C THR A 142 -8.24 3.26 -13.60
N GLY A 143 -7.44 2.24 -13.89
CA GLY A 143 -7.33 1.65 -15.24
C GLY A 143 -6.27 2.31 -16.13
N LYS A 144 -5.53 3.30 -15.62
CA LYS A 144 -4.46 3.97 -16.37
C LYS A 144 -3.34 2.99 -16.73
N GLN A 145 -3.09 2.80 -18.02
CA GLN A 145 -2.16 1.79 -18.55
C GLN A 145 -0.70 2.27 -18.62
N ASN A 146 -0.26 3.01 -17.62
CA ASN A 146 1.14 3.41 -17.47
C ASN A 146 1.47 3.71 -16.01
N GLY A 147 2.78 3.82 -15.70
CA GLY A 147 3.28 4.14 -14.36
C GLY A 147 3.39 2.93 -13.42
N GLU A 148 3.87 3.20 -12.22
CA GLU A 148 4.23 2.15 -11.24
C GLU A 148 3.05 1.27 -10.84
N THR A 149 1.86 1.86 -10.64
CA THR A 149 0.63 1.12 -10.28
C THR A 149 0.20 0.16 -11.38
N TYR A 150 0.29 0.56 -12.64
CA TYR A 150 0.01 -0.32 -13.77
C TYR A 150 0.97 -1.51 -13.82
N TYR A 151 2.28 -1.25 -13.62
CA TYR A 151 3.28 -2.32 -13.65
C TYR A 151 3.10 -3.36 -12.55
N ILE A 152 2.76 -2.95 -11.32
CA ILE A 152 2.49 -3.92 -10.24
C ILE A 152 1.20 -4.70 -10.50
N VAL A 153 0.18 -4.09 -11.08
CA VAL A 153 -1.06 -4.78 -11.47
C VAL A 153 -0.77 -5.85 -12.54
N CYS A 154 -0.03 -5.50 -13.59
CA CYS A 154 0.38 -6.48 -14.61
C CYS A 154 1.21 -7.61 -14.03
N GLU A 155 2.17 -7.31 -13.16
CA GLU A 155 3.00 -8.32 -12.50
C GLU A 155 2.17 -9.24 -11.60
N ALA A 156 1.19 -8.71 -10.87
CA ALA A 156 0.28 -9.50 -10.04
C ALA A 156 -0.60 -10.43 -10.90
N LEU A 157 -1.12 -9.94 -12.03
CA LEU A 157 -1.88 -10.75 -13.00
C LEU A 157 -1.03 -11.89 -13.57
N ASN A 158 0.21 -11.61 -13.99
CA ASN A 158 1.12 -12.62 -14.52
C ASN A 158 1.48 -13.71 -13.50
N ARG A 159 1.41 -13.39 -12.21
CA ARG A 159 1.67 -14.33 -11.09
C ARG A 159 0.40 -14.95 -10.53
N GLU A 160 -0.75 -14.69 -11.14
CA GLU A 160 -2.05 -15.17 -10.66
C GLU A 160 -2.36 -14.76 -9.21
N ILE A 161 -1.83 -13.60 -8.77
CA ILE A 161 -2.11 -13.03 -7.45
C ILE A 161 -3.46 -12.30 -7.51
N PRO A 162 -4.44 -12.64 -6.67
CA PRO A 162 -5.73 -11.97 -6.63
C PRO A 162 -5.60 -10.47 -6.34
N ILE A 163 -6.28 -9.65 -7.15
CA ILE A 163 -6.25 -8.18 -7.07
C ILE A 163 -7.60 -7.67 -6.58
N HIS A 164 -7.58 -6.83 -5.56
CA HIS A 164 -8.74 -6.16 -4.98
C HIS A 164 -8.62 -4.66 -5.23
N ASN A 165 -9.27 -4.18 -6.29
CA ASN A 165 -9.17 -2.78 -6.69
C ASN A 165 -10.24 -1.93 -5.98
N ILE A 166 -9.81 -1.05 -5.08
CA ILE A 166 -10.68 -0.16 -4.31
C ILE A 166 -11.43 0.82 -5.21
N TYR A 167 -10.81 1.29 -6.29
CA TYR A 167 -11.44 2.23 -7.23
C TYR A 167 -12.71 1.66 -7.88
N LEU A 168 -12.76 0.36 -8.15
CA LEU A 168 -13.88 -0.28 -8.84
C LEU A 168 -15.11 -0.50 -7.93
N ILE A 169 -14.98 -0.40 -6.61
CA ILE A 169 -16.09 -0.66 -5.68
C ILE A 169 -17.28 0.29 -5.90
N HIS A 170 -17.03 1.51 -6.41
CA HIS A 170 -18.06 2.52 -6.63
C HIS A 170 -18.18 3.04 -8.06
N ASN A 171 -17.42 2.48 -9.00
CA ASN A 171 -17.37 2.95 -10.38
C ASN A 171 -17.87 1.89 -11.38
N ILE A 172 -18.71 0.98 -10.92
CA ILE A 172 -19.42 -0.03 -11.73
C ILE A 172 -20.89 0.37 -11.83
#